data_60445b88052704a8c2ad15845f7e82da
#
_entry.id   60445b88052704a8c2ad15845f7e82da
#
_cell.length_a   1.000
_cell.length_b   1.000
_cell.length_c   1.000
_cell.angle_alpha   90.00
_cell.angle_beta   90.00
_cell.angle_gamma   90.00
#
_symmetry.space_group_name_H-M   'P 1'
#
loop_
_entity.id
_entity.type
_entity.pdbx_description
1 polymer ?
#
loop_
_entity_poly.entity_id
_entity_poly.type
_entity_poly.pdbx_seq_one_letter_code
_entity_poly.pdbx_strand_id
1 'polypeptide(L)'
;MKVNYIGIACLAVLLLTACDESKYELENLVPEEYHKVLYINKSGTQELTLYNTGELNTYAFSVYKGGSDPSLTASGEIAVHSQEEVDVLYGADYRIIPSGSYSMDTDRLDFASEERSKVVTLSLSTDLIGAAMEANPEATYVLPLYLTSEKDSVNADKSELFIWITDVLTPAMGFTDTDIRPLSYTYGFDTESVEVGFGLDTDNNWDVECQFVVDPGYVTAYNAENGTAYKLF
;
A
#
# COMPACT_ATOMS: atom_id res chain seq x y z
N MET A 1 63.50 -41.57 -30.18
CA MET A 1 62.06 -41.42 -30.40
C MET A 1 61.72 -39.91 -30.46
N LYS A 2 61.47 -39.39 -31.67
CA LYS A 2 61.10 -37.99 -31.83
C LYS A 2 59.57 -37.92 -31.72
N VAL A 3 59.09 -37.37 -30.62
CA VAL A 3 57.67 -37.14 -30.39
C VAL A 3 57.23 -35.99 -31.31
N ASN A 4 56.26 -36.27 -32.19
CA ASN A 4 55.73 -35.26 -33.11
C ASN A 4 54.88 -34.24 -32.33
N TYR A 5 55.48 -33.11 -31.97
CA TYR A 5 54.81 -32.00 -31.29
C TYR A 5 53.68 -31.37 -32.12
N ILE A 6 53.68 -31.57 -33.44
CA ILE A 6 52.61 -31.08 -34.33
C ILE A 6 51.28 -31.76 -34.06
N GLY A 7 51.27 -33.08 -33.77
CA GLY A 7 50.05 -33.82 -33.45
C GLY A 7 49.42 -33.38 -32.10
N ILE A 8 50.23 -33.00 -31.10
CA ILE A 8 49.77 -32.52 -29.82
C ILE A 8 49.21 -31.10 -29.92
N ALA A 9 49.80 -30.23 -30.77
CA ALA A 9 49.31 -28.89 -30.99
C ALA A 9 47.95 -28.88 -31.72
N CYS A 10 47.73 -29.74 -32.71
CA CYS A 10 46.45 -29.88 -33.39
C CYS A 10 45.35 -30.44 -32.49
N LEU A 11 45.66 -31.36 -31.58
CA LEU A 11 44.70 -31.90 -30.61
C LEU A 11 44.31 -30.87 -29.55
N ALA A 12 45.23 -30.00 -29.13
CA ALA A 12 44.95 -28.90 -28.19
C ALA A 12 44.08 -27.80 -28.79
N VAL A 13 44.21 -27.48 -30.08
CA VAL A 13 43.38 -26.50 -30.79
C VAL A 13 41.95 -27.03 -30.99
N LEU A 14 41.75 -28.33 -31.22
CA LEU A 14 40.44 -28.95 -31.35
C LEU A 14 39.67 -29.00 -30.01
N LEU A 15 40.34 -28.96 -28.86
CA LEU A 15 39.71 -28.91 -27.57
C LEU A 15 39.26 -27.49 -27.16
N LEU A 16 39.76 -26.44 -27.81
CA LEU A 16 39.40 -25.04 -27.51
C LEU A 16 38.18 -24.55 -28.31
N THR A 17 37.75 -25.31 -29.35
CA THR A 17 36.55 -24.95 -30.13
C THR A 17 35.28 -25.70 -29.69
N ALA A 18 35.36 -26.52 -28.65
CA ALA A 18 34.23 -27.33 -28.14
C ALA A 18 33.35 -26.62 -27.10
N CYS A 19 33.56 -25.33 -26.90
CA CYS A 19 32.72 -24.51 -26.00
C CYS A 19 31.96 -23.45 -26.81
N ASP A 20 31.26 -23.87 -27.87
CA ASP A 20 30.34 -23.00 -28.55
C ASP A 20 28.92 -23.47 -28.26
N GLU A 21 28.15 -22.57 -27.61
CA GLU A 21 26.71 -22.63 -27.36
C GLU A 21 26.18 -24.00 -26.90
N SER A 22 26.32 -24.26 -25.62
CA SER A 22 25.63 -25.38 -24.99
C SER A 22 24.12 -25.23 -25.21
N LYS A 23 23.51 -26.12 -25.99
CA LYS A 23 22.03 -26.21 -26.12
C LYS A 23 21.33 -26.51 -24.77
N TYR A 24 22.10 -26.63 -23.71
CA TYR A 24 21.66 -26.81 -22.34
C TYR A 24 21.83 -25.52 -21.50
N GLU A 25 22.16 -24.39 -22.12
CA GLU A 25 22.04 -23.09 -21.44
C GLU A 25 20.60 -22.85 -21.07
N LEU A 26 20.38 -22.30 -19.88
CA LEU A 26 19.05 -22.12 -19.32
C LEU A 26 18.16 -21.30 -20.27
N GLU A 27 18.74 -20.33 -20.97
CA GLU A 27 18.11 -19.48 -21.97
C GLU A 27 17.52 -20.27 -23.15
N ASN A 28 18.20 -21.35 -23.58
CA ASN A 28 17.72 -22.19 -24.66
C ASN A 28 16.68 -23.23 -24.21
N LEU A 29 16.51 -23.42 -22.90
CA LEU A 29 15.54 -24.37 -22.31
C LEU A 29 14.23 -23.71 -21.92
N VAL A 30 14.21 -22.38 -21.78
CA VAL A 30 13.04 -21.61 -21.39
C VAL A 30 12.46 -20.94 -22.63
N PRO A 31 11.16 -21.10 -22.94
CA PRO A 31 10.52 -20.36 -24.05
C PRO A 31 10.69 -18.85 -23.87
N GLU A 32 10.86 -18.12 -24.99
CA GLU A 32 11.10 -16.66 -24.99
C GLU A 32 10.08 -15.86 -24.18
N GLU A 33 8.83 -16.32 -24.17
CA GLU A 33 7.74 -15.70 -23.40
C GLU A 33 7.97 -15.70 -21.88
N TYR A 34 8.89 -16.55 -21.37
CA TYR A 34 9.26 -16.63 -19.96
C TYR A 34 10.64 -16.04 -19.67
N HIS A 35 11.33 -15.49 -20.68
CA HIS A 35 12.59 -14.78 -20.45
C HIS A 35 12.39 -13.52 -19.64
N LYS A 36 11.24 -12.84 -19.82
CA LYS A 36 10.78 -11.71 -19.02
C LYS A 36 9.27 -11.77 -18.86
N VAL A 37 8.79 -11.66 -17.61
CA VAL A 37 7.37 -11.72 -17.28
C VAL A 37 7.07 -10.65 -16.24
N LEU A 38 6.11 -9.78 -16.52
CA LEU A 38 5.67 -8.77 -15.58
C LEU A 38 4.58 -9.33 -14.65
N TYR A 39 4.58 -8.91 -13.40
CA TYR A 39 3.54 -9.27 -12.44
C TYR A 39 3.46 -8.31 -11.26
N ILE A 40 2.27 -8.21 -10.66
CA ILE A 40 2.04 -7.46 -9.42
C ILE A 40 2.41 -8.35 -8.22
N ASN A 41 3.25 -7.88 -7.31
CA ASN A 41 3.72 -8.66 -6.16
C ASN A 41 2.59 -9.00 -5.19
N LYS A 42 1.77 -8.02 -4.81
CA LYS A 42 0.59 -8.19 -3.97
C LYS A 42 -0.68 -8.22 -4.83
N SER A 43 -0.73 -9.14 -5.81
CA SER A 43 -1.91 -9.34 -6.66
C SER A 43 -3.10 -9.90 -5.88
N GLY A 44 -4.29 -9.82 -6.48
CA GLY A 44 -5.55 -10.26 -5.88
C GLY A 44 -6.15 -9.20 -4.96
N THR A 45 -7.07 -9.63 -4.10
CA THR A 45 -7.81 -8.72 -3.22
C THR A 45 -6.97 -8.26 -2.04
N GLN A 46 -6.96 -6.95 -1.81
CA GLN A 46 -6.33 -6.29 -0.66
C GLN A 46 -7.39 -5.44 0.03
N GLU A 47 -7.61 -5.67 1.30
CA GLU A 47 -8.49 -4.87 2.14
C GLU A 47 -7.74 -3.65 2.67
N LEU A 48 -8.38 -2.48 2.60
CA LEU A 48 -7.79 -1.22 3.00
C LEU A 48 -8.78 -0.39 3.79
N THR A 49 -8.44 -0.12 5.06
CA THR A 49 -9.11 0.89 5.88
C THR A 49 -8.36 2.20 5.73
N LEU A 50 -9.07 3.27 5.45
CA LEU A 50 -8.53 4.62 5.30
C LEU A 50 -8.80 5.44 6.57
N TYR A 51 -7.89 6.38 6.87
CA TYR A 51 -8.03 7.27 8.01
C TYR A 51 -8.12 8.72 7.54
N ASN A 52 -9.26 9.36 7.81
CA ASN A 52 -9.47 10.76 7.48
C ASN A 52 -8.78 11.66 8.52
N THR A 53 -7.54 11.99 8.26
CA THR A 53 -6.70 12.89 9.07
C THR A 53 -6.58 14.29 8.45
N GLY A 54 -7.29 14.56 7.35
CA GLY A 54 -7.14 15.77 6.54
C GLY A 54 -6.01 15.68 5.49
N GLU A 55 -5.24 14.58 5.49
CA GLU A 55 -4.17 14.32 4.54
C GLU A 55 -4.57 13.20 3.57
N LEU A 56 -3.89 13.12 2.42
CA LEU A 56 -4.08 12.01 1.49
C LEU A 56 -3.52 10.71 2.10
N ASN A 57 -4.30 9.65 2.04
CA ASN A 57 -3.79 8.31 2.35
C ASN A 57 -2.99 7.77 1.18
N THR A 58 -1.89 7.09 1.48
CA THR A 58 -1.04 6.49 0.44
C THR A 58 -1.04 4.97 0.54
N TYR A 59 -1.12 4.32 -0.61
CA TYR A 59 -0.97 2.88 -0.73
C TYR A 59 0.06 2.57 -1.81
N ALA A 60 1.09 1.79 -1.47
CA ALA A 60 2.15 1.43 -2.40
C ALA A 60 2.14 -0.06 -2.71
N PHE A 61 2.30 -0.40 -3.98
CA PHE A 61 2.50 -1.76 -4.44
C PHE A 61 3.66 -1.84 -5.43
N SER A 62 4.17 -3.04 -5.64
CA SER A 62 5.31 -3.24 -6.53
C SER A 62 4.93 -4.09 -7.72
N VAL A 63 5.40 -3.69 -8.89
CA VAL A 63 5.40 -4.50 -10.10
C VAL A 63 6.81 -5.04 -10.31
N TYR A 64 6.90 -6.32 -10.61
CA TYR A 64 8.16 -7.04 -10.82
C TYR A 64 8.33 -7.45 -12.26
N LYS A 65 9.56 -7.39 -12.72
CA LYS A 65 10.06 -8.03 -13.91
C LYS A 65 10.77 -9.31 -13.49
N GLY A 66 10.11 -10.46 -13.62
CA GLY A 66 10.66 -11.79 -13.44
C GLY A 66 11.08 -12.40 -14.77
N GLY A 67 11.48 -13.67 -14.73
CA GLY A 67 11.89 -14.45 -15.90
C GLY A 67 13.34 -14.92 -15.82
N SER A 68 13.78 -15.64 -16.83
CA SER A 68 15.11 -16.26 -16.88
C SER A 68 16.22 -15.29 -17.27
N ASP A 69 15.89 -14.19 -17.98
CA ASP A 69 16.88 -13.21 -18.44
C ASP A 69 16.59 -11.80 -17.87
N PRO A 70 17.26 -11.42 -16.77
CA PRO A 70 17.11 -10.12 -16.15
C PRO A 70 17.68 -8.96 -16.97
N SER A 71 18.56 -9.24 -17.94
CA SER A 71 19.22 -8.23 -18.78
C SER A 71 18.26 -7.58 -19.78
N LEU A 72 17.12 -8.24 -20.07
CA LEU A 72 16.11 -7.71 -20.98
C LEU A 72 15.38 -6.51 -20.36
N THR A 73 15.11 -5.51 -21.20
CA THR A 73 14.21 -4.40 -20.84
C THR A 73 12.76 -4.87 -20.98
N ALA A 74 11.85 -4.27 -20.21
CA ALA A 74 10.42 -4.54 -20.32
C ALA A 74 9.61 -3.28 -20.12
N SER A 75 8.37 -3.27 -20.60
CA SER A 75 7.44 -2.16 -20.38
C SER A 75 6.04 -2.69 -20.08
N GLY A 76 5.35 -2.04 -19.17
CA GLY A 76 3.98 -2.33 -18.80
C GLY A 76 3.20 -1.07 -18.44
N GLU A 77 1.92 -1.23 -18.27
CA GLU A 77 1.01 -0.16 -17.90
C GLU A 77 0.04 -0.68 -16.84
N ILE A 78 -0.25 0.17 -15.84
CA ILE A 78 -1.29 -0.05 -14.85
C ILE A 78 -2.53 0.74 -15.29
N ALA A 79 -3.64 0.06 -15.42
CA ALA A 79 -4.92 0.69 -15.73
C ALA A 79 -5.97 0.32 -14.69
N VAL A 80 -7.08 1.04 -14.69
CA VAL A 80 -8.25 0.80 -13.84
C VAL A 80 -9.36 0.22 -14.69
N HIS A 81 -9.99 -0.86 -14.24
CA HIS A 81 -11.18 -1.40 -14.90
C HIS A 81 -12.31 -0.37 -14.95
N SER A 82 -13.11 -0.41 -16.00
CA SER A 82 -14.37 0.33 -16.06
C SER A 82 -15.43 -0.28 -15.13
N GLN A 83 -16.45 0.49 -14.77
CA GLN A 83 -17.56 -0.02 -13.96
C GLN A 83 -18.27 -1.19 -14.65
N GLU A 84 -18.43 -1.14 -15.99
CA GLU A 84 -19.03 -2.22 -16.75
C GLU A 84 -18.23 -3.52 -16.68
N GLU A 85 -16.91 -3.43 -16.71
CA GLU A 85 -16.02 -4.59 -16.52
C GLU A 85 -16.13 -5.14 -15.10
N VAL A 86 -16.18 -4.28 -14.09
CA VAL A 86 -16.37 -4.68 -12.68
C VAL A 86 -17.71 -5.38 -12.49
N ASP A 87 -18.77 -4.86 -13.04
CA ASP A 87 -20.11 -5.46 -12.94
C ASP A 87 -20.15 -6.87 -13.55
N VAL A 88 -19.40 -7.09 -14.64
CA VAL A 88 -19.29 -8.40 -15.32
C VAL A 88 -18.38 -9.36 -14.56
N LEU A 89 -17.22 -8.89 -14.08
CA LEU A 89 -16.19 -9.75 -13.47
C LEU A 89 -16.48 -10.09 -12.01
N TYR A 90 -17.03 -9.14 -11.26
CA TYR A 90 -17.17 -9.23 -9.80
C TYR A 90 -18.60 -9.10 -9.31
N GLY A 91 -19.50 -8.50 -10.11
CA GLY A 91 -20.93 -8.33 -9.78
C GLY A 91 -21.31 -6.87 -9.53
N ALA A 92 -22.61 -6.61 -9.59
CA ALA A 92 -23.18 -5.27 -9.55
C ALA A 92 -23.19 -4.60 -8.16
N ASP A 93 -22.80 -5.31 -7.12
CA ASP A 93 -22.70 -4.77 -5.74
C ASP A 93 -21.42 -3.95 -5.53
N TYR A 94 -20.44 -4.12 -6.44
CA TYR A 94 -19.18 -3.38 -6.38
C TYR A 94 -19.28 -2.05 -7.10
N ARG A 95 -18.69 -1.01 -6.53
CA ARG A 95 -18.59 0.33 -7.10
C ARG A 95 -17.15 0.80 -7.09
N ILE A 96 -16.69 1.28 -8.21
CA ILE A 96 -15.38 1.92 -8.29
C ILE A 96 -15.43 3.23 -7.50
N ILE A 97 -14.41 3.50 -6.69
CA ILE A 97 -14.28 4.79 -6.01
C ILE A 97 -14.30 5.94 -7.02
N PRO A 98 -14.77 7.14 -6.66
CA PRO A 98 -14.87 8.27 -7.59
C PRO A 98 -13.53 8.56 -8.30
N SER A 99 -13.56 8.82 -9.60
CA SER A 99 -12.33 9.04 -10.40
C SER A 99 -11.45 10.20 -9.90
N GLY A 100 -12.03 11.17 -9.19
CA GLY A 100 -11.29 12.26 -8.56
C GLY A 100 -10.72 11.94 -7.18
N SER A 101 -11.03 10.77 -6.61
CA SER A 101 -10.61 10.40 -5.25
C SER A 101 -9.28 9.66 -5.19
N TYR A 102 -8.68 9.36 -6.31
CA TYR A 102 -7.38 8.70 -6.37
C TYR A 102 -6.49 9.28 -7.47
N SER A 103 -5.19 9.12 -7.28
CA SER A 103 -4.18 9.34 -8.32
C SER A 103 -3.03 8.35 -8.17
N MET A 104 -2.35 8.04 -9.27
CA MET A 104 -1.13 7.24 -9.28
C MET A 104 0.05 8.15 -9.61
N ASP A 105 1.20 7.90 -8.99
CA ASP A 105 2.45 8.60 -9.30
C ASP A 105 2.96 8.26 -10.69
N THR A 106 2.70 7.03 -11.16
CA THR A 106 2.95 6.58 -12.52
C THR A 106 1.99 5.44 -12.90
N ASP A 107 1.47 5.48 -14.10
CA ASP A 107 0.73 4.40 -14.75
C ASP A 107 1.61 3.59 -15.71
N ARG A 108 2.75 4.16 -16.14
CA ARG A 108 3.67 3.56 -17.09
C ARG A 108 4.94 3.06 -16.42
N LEU A 109 5.32 1.83 -16.74
CA LEU A 109 6.41 1.11 -16.13
C LEU A 109 7.43 0.69 -17.20
N ASP A 110 8.54 1.42 -17.31
CA ASP A 110 9.64 1.09 -18.20
C ASP A 110 10.81 0.53 -17.36
N PHE A 111 11.07 -0.77 -17.48
CA PHE A 111 12.15 -1.47 -16.80
C PHE A 111 13.44 -1.45 -17.61
N ALA A 112 14.49 -0.93 -17.02
CA ALA A 112 15.82 -1.02 -17.59
C ALA A 112 16.39 -2.46 -17.48
N SER A 113 17.52 -2.68 -18.18
CA SER A 113 18.34 -3.88 -17.97
C SER A 113 18.69 -4.03 -16.50
N GLU A 114 18.60 -5.25 -15.97
CA GLU A 114 18.84 -5.62 -14.55
C GLU A 114 17.85 -5.01 -13.53
N GLU A 115 17.01 -4.06 -13.92
CA GLU A 115 15.97 -3.54 -13.04
C GLU A 115 14.87 -4.59 -12.88
N ARG A 116 14.56 -4.95 -11.62
CA ARG A 116 13.64 -6.06 -11.32
C ARG A 116 12.32 -5.65 -10.71
N SER A 117 12.20 -4.43 -10.21
CA SER A 117 10.97 -3.96 -9.58
C SER A 117 10.78 -2.46 -9.72
N LYS A 118 9.53 -2.05 -9.80
CA LYS A 118 9.10 -0.67 -9.67
C LYS A 118 7.99 -0.58 -8.64
N VAL A 119 7.99 0.50 -7.89
CA VAL A 119 6.93 0.82 -6.93
C VAL A 119 5.98 1.81 -7.59
N VAL A 120 4.70 1.56 -7.44
CA VAL A 120 3.62 2.47 -7.81
C VAL A 120 2.94 2.92 -6.53
N THR A 121 2.77 4.23 -6.37
CA THR A 121 2.13 4.83 -5.20
C THR A 121 0.79 5.43 -5.59
N LEU A 122 -0.25 4.98 -4.92
CA LEU A 122 -1.59 5.56 -4.98
C LEU A 122 -1.72 6.61 -3.89
N SER A 123 -2.31 7.74 -4.23
CA SER A 123 -2.79 8.75 -3.28
C SER A 123 -4.32 8.73 -3.29
N LEU A 124 -4.93 8.62 -2.12
CA LEU A 124 -6.37 8.41 -1.93
C LEU A 124 -6.96 9.56 -1.10
N SER A 125 -8.03 10.19 -1.60
CA SER A 125 -8.77 11.24 -0.90
C SER A 125 -9.88 10.61 -0.05
N THR A 126 -9.70 10.62 1.25
CA THR A 126 -10.67 10.10 2.22
C THR A 126 -11.99 10.85 2.21
N ASP A 127 -11.97 12.17 2.00
CA ASP A 127 -13.18 12.99 1.95
C ASP A 127 -14.12 12.56 0.81
N LEU A 128 -13.55 12.35 -0.40
CA LEU A 128 -14.34 11.97 -1.58
C LEU A 128 -14.82 10.51 -1.49
N ILE A 129 -13.97 9.62 -0.95
CA ILE A 129 -14.33 8.21 -0.77
C ILE A 129 -15.38 8.08 0.33
N GLY A 130 -15.17 8.71 1.49
CA GLY A 130 -16.11 8.70 2.61
C GLY A 130 -17.48 9.26 2.22
N ALA A 131 -17.52 10.40 1.52
CA ALA A 131 -18.76 10.97 1.02
C ALA A 131 -19.50 10.02 0.05
N ALA A 132 -18.78 9.28 -0.79
CA ALA A 132 -19.39 8.29 -1.69
C ALA A 132 -19.94 7.09 -0.90
N MET A 133 -19.24 6.61 0.12
CA MET A 133 -19.68 5.52 1.00
C MET A 133 -20.91 5.91 1.82
N GLU A 134 -20.95 7.13 2.35
CA GLU A 134 -22.11 7.67 3.06
C GLU A 134 -23.35 7.81 2.16
N ALA A 135 -23.13 8.21 0.89
CA ALA A 135 -24.22 8.39 -0.08
C ALA A 135 -24.84 7.03 -0.51
N ASN A 136 -24.07 5.94 -0.48
CA ASN A 136 -24.52 4.60 -0.83
C ASN A 136 -23.88 3.54 0.05
N PRO A 137 -24.35 3.38 1.31
CA PRO A 137 -23.74 2.50 2.30
C PRO A 137 -23.86 1.00 2.01
N GLU A 138 -24.76 0.62 1.11
CA GLU A 138 -24.94 -0.78 0.71
C GLU A 138 -23.94 -1.24 -0.37
N ALA A 139 -23.22 -0.32 -1.01
CA ALA A 139 -22.26 -0.64 -2.04
C ALA A 139 -20.89 -1.00 -1.45
N THR A 140 -20.21 -1.93 -2.09
CA THR A 140 -18.82 -2.27 -1.79
C THR A 140 -17.88 -1.45 -2.67
N TYR A 141 -17.12 -0.53 -2.08
CA TYR A 141 -16.23 0.36 -2.83
C TYR A 141 -14.86 -0.25 -3.09
N VAL A 142 -14.41 -0.15 -4.33
CA VAL A 142 -13.19 -0.82 -4.80
C VAL A 142 -12.37 0.07 -5.75
N LEU A 143 -11.07 -0.18 -5.82
CA LEU A 143 -10.19 0.30 -6.89
C LEU A 143 -9.56 -0.91 -7.58
N PRO A 144 -10.11 -1.35 -8.72
CA PRO A 144 -9.66 -2.52 -9.45
C PRO A 144 -8.58 -2.12 -10.47
N LEU A 145 -7.34 -2.47 -10.18
CA LEU A 145 -6.18 -2.21 -11.02
C LEU A 145 -5.78 -3.46 -11.79
N TYR A 146 -5.31 -3.29 -13.02
CA TYR A 146 -4.71 -4.38 -13.77
C TYR A 146 -3.44 -3.94 -14.49
N LEU A 147 -2.52 -4.90 -14.63
CA LEU A 147 -1.26 -4.74 -15.34
C LEU A 147 -1.41 -5.31 -16.74
N THR A 148 -1.01 -4.53 -17.73
CA THR A 148 -0.97 -4.94 -19.14
C THR A 148 0.36 -4.59 -19.78
N SER A 149 0.65 -5.19 -20.92
CA SER A 149 1.78 -4.83 -21.77
C SER A 149 1.45 -5.17 -23.22
N GLU A 150 1.83 -4.30 -24.15
CA GLU A 150 1.70 -4.55 -25.59
C GLU A 150 2.81 -5.46 -26.14
N LYS A 151 3.96 -5.54 -25.43
CA LYS A 151 5.19 -6.15 -25.95
C LYS A 151 5.71 -7.30 -25.11
N ASP A 152 5.37 -7.31 -23.83
CA ASP A 152 5.98 -8.21 -22.85
C ASP A 152 4.92 -9.11 -22.23
N SER A 153 5.34 -10.32 -21.84
CA SER A 153 4.45 -11.25 -21.16
C SER A 153 4.05 -10.73 -19.78
N VAL A 154 2.77 -10.87 -19.46
CA VAL A 154 2.23 -10.58 -18.13
C VAL A 154 1.70 -11.88 -17.53
N ASN A 155 2.02 -12.14 -16.28
CA ASN A 155 1.50 -13.29 -15.55
C ASN A 155 0.00 -13.09 -15.26
N ALA A 156 -0.85 -13.86 -15.93
CA ALA A 156 -2.30 -13.71 -15.83
C ALA A 156 -2.84 -13.89 -14.39
N ASP A 157 -2.24 -14.80 -13.59
CA ASP A 157 -2.65 -15.05 -12.21
C ASP A 157 -2.22 -13.92 -11.24
N LYS A 158 -1.34 -13.01 -11.71
CA LYS A 158 -0.78 -11.92 -10.92
C LYS A 158 -0.85 -10.57 -11.65
N SER A 159 -1.79 -10.43 -12.54
CA SER A 159 -2.00 -9.20 -13.31
C SER A 159 -2.98 -8.23 -12.66
N GLU A 160 -3.75 -8.66 -11.68
CA GLU A 160 -4.82 -7.87 -11.08
C GLU A 160 -4.53 -7.55 -9.61
N LEU A 161 -4.88 -6.33 -9.21
CA LEU A 161 -4.87 -5.87 -7.83
C LEU A 161 -6.22 -5.21 -7.53
N PHE A 162 -7.02 -5.87 -6.72
CA PHE A 162 -8.36 -5.43 -6.35
C PHE A 162 -8.33 -4.86 -4.94
N ILE A 163 -8.29 -3.53 -4.83
CA ILE A 163 -8.26 -2.85 -3.54
C ILE A 163 -9.69 -2.61 -3.08
N TRP A 164 -10.08 -3.28 -2.01
CA TRP A 164 -11.37 -3.11 -1.36
C TRP A 164 -11.25 -2.11 -0.22
N ILE A 165 -11.96 -0.99 -0.32
CA ILE A 165 -12.04 -0.01 0.76
C ILE A 165 -13.08 -0.51 1.77
N THR A 166 -12.60 -0.97 2.92
CA THR A 166 -13.46 -1.54 3.96
C THR A 166 -14.14 -0.47 4.79
N ASP A 167 -13.42 0.64 5.06
CA ASP A 167 -13.95 1.75 5.84
C ASP A 167 -13.12 3.02 5.63
N VAL A 168 -13.72 4.17 5.99
CA VAL A 168 -13.05 5.48 6.11
C VAL A 168 -13.31 6.00 7.52
N LEU A 169 -12.34 5.80 8.40
CA LEU A 169 -12.43 6.18 9.80
C LEU A 169 -11.94 7.61 10.01
N THR A 170 -12.66 8.39 10.80
CA THR A 170 -12.19 9.69 11.28
C THR A 170 -11.69 9.51 12.72
N PRO A 171 -10.37 9.50 12.95
CA PRO A 171 -9.85 9.31 14.30
C PRO A 171 -10.30 10.40 15.25
N ALA A 172 -10.83 10.01 16.38
CA ALA A 172 -11.21 10.93 17.43
C ALA A 172 -10.27 10.79 18.64
N MET A 173 -9.94 11.93 19.23
CA MET A 173 -9.03 12.02 20.35
C MET A 173 -9.81 12.44 21.60
N GLY A 174 -9.57 11.79 22.71
CA GLY A 174 -10.29 12.09 23.93
C GLY A 174 -9.67 11.56 25.20
N PHE A 175 -10.26 11.96 26.31
CA PHE A 175 -9.94 11.37 27.59
C PHE A 175 -10.55 9.99 27.70
N THR A 176 -9.76 9.00 28.08
CA THR A 176 -10.21 7.62 28.29
C THR A 176 -10.88 7.40 29.61
N ASP A 177 -10.66 8.33 30.55
CA ASP A 177 -11.27 8.36 31.87
C ASP A 177 -12.01 9.69 32.02
N THR A 178 -13.35 9.63 31.99
CA THR A 178 -14.24 10.80 32.10
C THR A 178 -14.86 10.93 33.48
N ASP A 179 -14.52 10.04 34.41
CA ASP A 179 -15.05 10.09 35.75
C ASP A 179 -14.47 11.27 36.56
N ILE A 180 -15.34 11.97 37.25
CA ILE A 180 -14.92 13.01 38.21
C ILE A 180 -14.29 12.32 39.40
N ARG A 181 -13.00 12.53 39.59
CA ARG A 181 -12.26 12.02 40.74
C ARG A 181 -12.10 13.14 41.77
N PRO A 182 -12.66 12.99 42.99
CA PRO A 182 -12.40 13.94 44.06
C PRO A 182 -10.93 13.82 44.48
N LEU A 183 -10.21 14.95 44.42
CA LEU A 183 -8.88 15.06 45.02
C LEU A 183 -9.01 15.38 46.48
N SER A 184 -8.39 14.57 47.34
CA SER A 184 -8.27 14.87 48.75
C SER A 184 -6.96 15.63 48.97
N TYR A 185 -7.09 16.93 49.21
CA TYR A 185 -5.96 17.79 49.53
C TYR A 185 -5.74 17.85 51.05
N THR A 186 -4.51 17.54 51.49
CA THR A 186 -4.09 17.66 52.88
C THR A 186 -3.14 18.86 53.01
N TYR A 187 -3.53 19.84 53.82
CA TYR A 187 -2.72 21.04 54.04
C TYR A 187 -1.32 20.67 54.57
N GLY A 188 -0.28 21.18 53.93
CA GLY A 188 1.12 20.94 54.29
C GLY A 188 1.86 19.98 53.35
N PHE A 189 1.23 19.42 52.32
CA PHE A 189 1.85 18.73 51.23
C PHE A 189 1.96 19.64 50.00
N ASP A 190 3.12 19.67 49.36
CA ASP A 190 3.42 20.64 48.30
C ASP A 190 2.80 20.29 46.94
N THR A 191 2.50 19.02 46.68
CA THR A 191 1.97 18.58 45.39
C THR A 191 1.06 17.35 45.50
N GLU A 192 -0.05 17.39 44.75
CA GLU A 192 -0.87 16.25 44.40
C GLU A 192 -0.80 16.01 42.91
N SER A 193 -0.69 14.75 42.49
CA SER A 193 -0.68 14.37 41.09
C SER A 193 -1.86 13.48 40.76
N VAL A 194 -2.45 13.71 39.59
CA VAL A 194 -3.54 12.89 39.05
C VAL A 194 -3.13 12.42 37.66
N GLU A 195 -3.20 11.12 37.49
CA GLU A 195 -3.02 10.53 36.14
C GLU A 195 -4.39 10.55 35.43
N VAL A 196 -4.39 11.08 34.22
CA VAL A 196 -5.58 11.13 33.36
C VAL A 196 -5.23 10.41 32.07
N GLY A 197 -5.97 9.37 31.73
CA GLY A 197 -5.83 8.66 30.48
C GLY A 197 -6.31 9.51 29.30
N PHE A 198 -5.53 9.52 28.24
CA PHE A 198 -5.82 10.22 27.00
C PHE A 198 -5.35 9.39 25.83
N GLY A 199 -6.12 9.31 24.73
CA GLY A 199 -5.78 8.51 23.58
C GLY A 199 -6.66 8.75 22.35
N LEU A 200 -6.28 8.11 21.26
CA LEU A 200 -7.10 7.95 20.06
C LEU A 200 -8.05 6.75 20.24
N ASP A 201 -9.17 6.80 19.58
CA ASP A 201 -10.15 5.71 19.49
C ASP A 201 -9.77 4.63 18.45
N THR A 202 -8.69 4.86 17.72
CA THR A 202 -8.18 3.96 16.69
C THR A 202 -6.68 3.71 16.88
N ASP A 203 -6.21 2.53 16.43
CA ASP A 203 -4.79 2.28 16.29
C ASP A 203 -4.20 3.16 15.19
N ASN A 204 -3.03 3.74 15.45
CA ASN A 204 -2.37 4.63 14.49
C ASN A 204 -0.86 4.35 14.38
N ASN A 205 -0.29 4.76 13.23
CA ASN A 205 1.15 4.72 12.95
C ASN A 205 1.69 6.09 12.48
N TRP A 206 0.95 7.15 12.76
CA TRP A 206 1.34 8.54 12.47
C TRP A 206 1.44 9.35 13.76
N ASP A 207 2.22 10.43 13.73
CA ASP A 207 2.37 11.35 14.84
C ASP A 207 1.12 12.23 14.95
N VAL A 208 0.68 12.48 16.20
CA VAL A 208 -0.45 13.37 16.52
C VAL A 208 0.02 14.46 17.46
N GLU A 209 -0.11 15.70 17.01
CA GLU A 209 0.17 16.86 17.87
C GLU A 209 -1.04 17.20 18.75
N CYS A 210 -0.84 17.25 20.06
CA CYS A 210 -1.90 17.47 21.04
C CYS A 210 -1.61 18.70 21.89
N GLN A 211 -2.65 19.47 22.16
CA GLN A 211 -2.58 20.57 23.11
C GLN A 211 -3.65 20.42 24.18
N PHE A 212 -3.26 20.45 25.46
CA PHE A 212 -4.18 20.49 26.58
C PHE A 212 -4.46 21.92 26.96
N VAL A 213 -5.75 22.26 26.97
CA VAL A 213 -6.23 23.60 27.37
C VAL A 213 -7.22 23.46 28.49
N VAL A 214 -7.02 24.24 29.56
CA VAL A 214 -8.01 24.36 30.64
C VAL A 214 -9.13 25.27 30.17
N ASP A 215 -10.35 24.74 30.11
CA ASP A 215 -11.55 25.50 29.70
C ASP A 215 -12.37 25.92 30.89
N PRO A 216 -12.32 27.23 31.27
CA PRO A 216 -13.17 27.78 32.34
C PRO A 216 -14.66 27.70 32.03
N GLY A 217 -15.03 27.73 30.74
CA GLY A 217 -16.42 27.64 30.29
C GLY A 217 -17.03 26.29 30.64
N TYR A 218 -16.24 25.19 30.50
CA TYR A 218 -16.68 23.86 30.88
C TYR A 218 -17.07 23.75 32.35
N VAL A 219 -16.26 24.30 33.26
CA VAL A 219 -16.57 24.32 34.73
C VAL A 219 -17.84 25.10 35.01
N THR A 220 -18.03 26.22 34.32
CA THR A 220 -19.25 27.04 34.47
C THR A 220 -20.49 26.29 33.99
N ALA A 221 -20.43 25.66 32.82
CA ALA A 221 -21.53 24.86 32.26
C ALA A 221 -21.86 23.66 33.17
N TYR A 222 -20.83 22.92 33.60
CA TYR A 222 -21.00 21.81 34.53
C TYR A 222 -21.66 22.19 35.81
N ASN A 223 -21.25 23.32 36.42
CA ASN A 223 -21.87 23.85 37.64
C ASN A 223 -23.35 24.17 37.44
N ALA A 224 -23.68 24.80 36.31
CA ALA A 224 -25.08 25.15 36.01
C ALA A 224 -25.97 23.92 35.81
N GLU A 225 -25.46 22.90 35.17
CA GLU A 225 -26.20 21.66 34.89
C GLU A 225 -26.37 20.79 36.13
N ASN A 226 -25.35 20.72 36.99
CA ASN A 226 -25.31 19.80 38.14
C ASN A 226 -25.58 20.50 39.48
N GLY A 227 -25.86 21.81 39.52
CA GLY A 227 -26.12 22.58 40.74
C GLY A 227 -24.91 22.65 41.68
N THR A 228 -23.69 22.60 41.11
CA THR A 228 -22.43 22.64 41.86
C THR A 228 -21.79 24.05 41.82
N ALA A 229 -20.71 24.27 42.55
CA ALA A 229 -20.01 25.54 42.63
C ALA A 229 -18.49 25.36 42.55
N TYR A 230 -18.03 24.47 41.67
CA TYR A 230 -16.60 24.23 41.42
C TYR A 230 -15.94 25.50 40.86
N LYS A 231 -14.67 25.68 41.20
CA LYS A 231 -13.84 26.79 40.72
C LYS A 231 -12.53 26.23 40.14
N LEU A 232 -12.04 26.88 39.11
CA LEU A 232 -10.67 26.66 38.66
C LEU A 232 -9.70 27.27 39.68
N PHE A 233 -8.59 26.62 39.90
CA PHE A 233 -7.49 27.07 40.73
C PHE A 233 -6.59 28.04 39.97
#